data_f00c3b899359ed457b1d35c97172c166
#
_entry.id   f00c3b899359ed457b1d35c97172c166
#
_cell.length_a   1.000
_cell.length_b   1.000
_cell.length_c   1.000
_cell.angle_alpha   90.00
_cell.angle_beta   90.00
_cell.angle_gamma   90.00
#
_symmetry.space_group_name_H-M   'P 1'
#
loop_
_entity.id
_entity.type
_entity.pdbx_description
1 polymer ?
#
loop_
_entity_poly.entity_id
_entity_poly.type
_entity_poly.pdbx_seq_one_letter_code
_entity_poly.pdbx_strand_id
1 'polypeptide(L)'
;NLQTFAKHIAQGDLNHPLPMDQSHIFGAFSESFDMMRDELCKAKEQERIANESKKELVAKLSHDIKTPIASIEAVSELMSVKSKDEKEKQQLAVIQAKATQIDALINNLFSATLEELSHLDVHIEEMESTKLIDMIKQADYLHKACIDETKPCLIYMDVLRLQQVFDNLFANAYKYAKTDMSVSFAYEDDFLCIMIQDYGHTLSKDDLPFLFKKYYRGNNASHEKGAGLGLYISHYLMEKMKGRLEVELNEQGCCMKLYVKLVN
;
A
#
# COMPACT_ATOMS: atom_id res chain seq x y z
N ASN A 1 -1.03 -0.33 -41.93
CA ASN A 1 0.34 0.11 -41.70
C ASN A 1 0.45 1.35 -40.80
N LEU A 2 0.07 2.57 -41.20
CA LEU A 2 0.06 3.76 -40.31
C LEU A 2 -0.91 3.65 -39.15
N GLN A 3 -2.12 3.11 -39.40
CA GLN A 3 -3.10 2.83 -38.35
C GLN A 3 -2.62 1.81 -37.33
N THR A 4 -1.91 0.77 -37.77
CA THR A 4 -1.34 -0.26 -36.88
C THR A 4 -0.23 0.34 -36.01
N PHE A 5 0.64 1.15 -36.60
CA PHE A 5 1.69 1.87 -35.88
C PHE A 5 1.12 2.85 -34.83
N ALA A 6 0.15 3.69 -35.24
CA ALA A 6 -0.50 4.61 -34.30
C ALA A 6 -1.19 3.86 -33.13
N LYS A 7 -1.74 2.67 -33.39
CA LYS A 7 -2.32 1.81 -32.36
C LYS A 7 -1.26 1.24 -31.40
N HIS A 8 -0.09 0.82 -31.91
CA HIS A 8 1.03 0.38 -31.08
C HIS A 8 1.54 1.51 -30.17
N ILE A 9 1.74 2.72 -30.72
CA ILE A 9 2.13 3.89 -29.91
C ILE A 9 1.07 4.21 -28.85
N ALA A 10 -0.21 4.21 -29.21
CA ALA A 10 -1.30 4.46 -28.27
C ALA A 10 -1.40 3.39 -27.15
N GLN A 11 -0.94 2.18 -27.40
CA GLN A 11 -0.84 1.09 -26.44
C GLN A 11 0.48 1.09 -25.64
N GLY A 12 1.39 2.04 -25.94
CA GLY A 12 2.68 2.17 -25.25
C GLY A 12 3.79 1.29 -25.81
N ASP A 13 3.54 0.53 -26.88
CA ASP A 13 4.54 -0.28 -27.58
C ASP A 13 5.30 0.60 -28.58
N LEU A 14 6.49 1.01 -28.19
CA LEU A 14 7.39 1.87 -28.97
C LEU A 14 8.51 1.09 -29.69
N ASN A 15 8.51 -0.26 -29.59
CA ASN A 15 9.61 -1.09 -30.08
C ASN A 15 9.59 -1.33 -31.61
N HIS A 16 8.51 -0.94 -32.29
CA HIS A 16 8.35 -1.19 -33.73
C HIS A 16 8.55 0.10 -34.51
N PRO A 17 9.67 0.22 -35.30
CA PRO A 17 9.88 1.34 -36.22
C PRO A 17 8.87 1.30 -37.36
N LEU A 18 8.51 2.47 -37.89
CA LEU A 18 7.72 2.55 -39.10
C LEU A 18 8.53 2.05 -40.28
N PRO A 19 8.03 1.12 -41.12
CA PRO A 19 8.68 0.77 -42.36
C PRO A 19 8.78 2.00 -43.25
N MET A 20 10.01 2.37 -43.63
CA MET A 20 10.25 3.51 -44.53
C MET A 20 9.60 3.23 -45.91
N ASP A 21 8.61 4.06 -46.22
CA ASP A 21 8.04 4.07 -47.56
C ASP A 21 8.92 4.91 -48.48
N GLN A 22 9.46 4.32 -49.54
CA GLN A 22 10.34 5.01 -50.51
C GLN A 22 9.57 5.94 -51.45
N SER A 23 8.25 6.08 -51.32
CA SER A 23 7.46 7.01 -52.11
C SER A 23 7.63 8.44 -51.54
N HIS A 24 8.09 9.37 -52.41
CA HIS A 24 8.42 10.76 -52.03
C HIS A 24 7.31 11.55 -51.36
N ILE A 25 6.06 11.11 -51.40
CA ILE A 25 4.91 11.85 -50.85
C ILE A 25 4.70 11.58 -49.35
N PHE A 26 5.04 10.39 -48.83
CA PHE A 26 4.86 10.00 -47.47
C PHE A 26 6.15 9.89 -46.64
N GLY A 27 7.32 10.02 -47.31
CA GLY A 27 8.63 9.84 -46.69
C GLY A 27 8.87 10.83 -45.53
N ALA A 28 8.65 12.13 -45.74
CA ALA A 28 8.83 13.16 -44.74
C ALA A 28 7.86 13.01 -43.55
N PHE A 29 6.65 12.50 -43.80
CA PHE A 29 5.67 12.21 -42.77
C PHE A 29 6.07 11.01 -41.91
N SER A 30 6.51 9.93 -42.54
CA SER A 30 7.01 8.73 -41.85
C SER A 30 8.25 9.04 -41.01
N GLU A 31 9.18 9.87 -41.53
CA GLU A 31 10.35 10.35 -40.80
C GLU A 31 9.99 11.16 -39.57
N SER A 32 9.02 12.09 -39.70
CA SER A 32 8.54 12.89 -38.58
C SER A 32 7.89 12.04 -37.47
N PHE A 33 7.16 11.00 -37.83
CA PHE A 33 6.58 10.05 -36.88
C PHE A 33 7.63 9.18 -36.19
N ASP A 34 8.67 8.76 -36.91
CA ASP A 34 9.74 7.97 -36.33
C ASP A 34 10.59 8.81 -35.37
N MET A 35 10.83 10.09 -35.70
CA MET A 35 11.47 11.04 -34.81
C MET A 35 10.62 11.25 -33.53
N MET A 36 9.31 11.39 -33.66
CA MET A 36 8.41 11.54 -32.49
C MET A 36 8.43 10.29 -31.61
N ARG A 37 8.43 9.09 -32.20
CA ARG A 37 8.57 7.84 -31.45
C ARG A 37 9.90 7.81 -30.68
N ASP A 38 11.00 8.16 -31.33
CA ASP A 38 12.32 8.18 -30.71
C ASP A 38 12.40 9.19 -29.55
N GLU A 39 11.80 10.35 -29.70
CA GLU A 39 11.70 11.33 -28.60
C GLU A 39 10.83 10.81 -27.45
N LEU A 40 9.73 10.13 -27.73
CA LEU A 40 8.91 9.47 -26.72
C LEU A 40 9.68 8.34 -25.98
N CYS A 41 10.46 7.54 -26.72
CA CYS A 41 11.33 6.52 -26.14
C CYS A 41 12.35 7.14 -25.19
N LYS A 42 13.04 8.20 -25.61
CA LYS A 42 14.03 8.92 -24.80
C LYS A 42 13.38 9.53 -23.56
N ALA A 43 12.22 10.18 -23.71
CA ALA A 43 11.50 10.78 -22.60
C ALA A 43 11.08 9.74 -21.55
N LYS A 44 10.56 8.58 -22.00
CA LYS A 44 10.21 7.47 -21.10
C LYS A 44 11.44 6.89 -20.38
N GLU A 45 12.55 6.74 -21.07
CA GLU A 45 13.78 6.24 -20.46
C GLU A 45 14.35 7.23 -19.44
N GLN A 46 14.30 8.53 -19.73
CA GLN A 46 14.70 9.57 -18.78
C GLN A 46 13.79 9.58 -17.55
N GLU A 47 12.48 9.44 -17.74
CA GLU A 47 11.53 9.31 -16.65
C GLU A 47 11.82 8.07 -15.79
N ARG A 48 12.08 6.91 -16.40
CA ARG A 48 12.46 5.67 -15.71
C ARG A 48 13.72 5.87 -14.85
N ILE A 49 14.79 6.45 -15.42
CA ILE A 49 16.05 6.72 -14.72
C ILE A 49 15.84 7.70 -13.57
N ALA A 50 15.07 8.78 -13.80
CA ALA A 50 14.76 9.76 -12.75
C ALA A 50 13.97 9.12 -11.60
N ASN A 51 13.02 8.25 -11.91
CA ASN A 51 12.23 7.52 -10.94
C ASN A 51 13.07 6.52 -10.14
N GLU A 52 13.99 5.79 -10.78
CA GLU A 52 14.93 4.90 -10.09
C GLU A 52 15.86 5.67 -9.15
N SER A 53 16.44 6.78 -9.61
CA SER A 53 17.29 7.63 -8.78
C SER A 53 16.54 8.20 -7.58
N LYS A 54 15.27 8.61 -7.76
CA LYS A 54 14.40 9.09 -6.67
C LYS A 54 14.15 7.98 -5.62
N LYS A 55 13.92 6.73 -6.08
CA LYS A 55 13.76 5.57 -5.18
C LYS A 55 15.02 5.31 -4.35
N GLU A 56 16.16 5.25 -5.00
CA GLU A 56 17.42 4.99 -4.35
C GLU A 56 17.74 6.07 -3.31
N LEU A 57 17.49 7.34 -3.64
CA LEU A 57 17.67 8.46 -2.73
C LEU A 57 16.77 8.32 -1.49
N VAL A 58 15.48 8.02 -1.68
CA VAL A 58 14.54 7.89 -0.56
C VAL A 58 14.85 6.67 0.29
N ALA A 59 15.24 5.53 -0.31
CA ALA A 59 15.69 4.35 0.42
C ALA A 59 16.91 4.66 1.30
N LYS A 60 17.91 5.34 0.74
CA LYS A 60 19.11 5.76 1.45
C LYS A 60 18.80 6.72 2.59
N LEU A 61 18.00 7.77 2.33
CA LEU A 61 17.58 8.70 3.36
C LEU A 61 16.82 8.03 4.50
N SER A 62 15.92 7.09 4.17
CA SER A 62 15.18 6.33 5.19
C SER A 62 16.12 5.53 6.09
N HIS A 63 17.11 4.84 5.52
CA HIS A 63 18.12 4.11 6.26
C HIS A 63 18.95 5.04 7.14
N ASP A 64 19.44 6.15 6.57
CA ASP A 64 20.33 7.09 7.25
C ASP A 64 19.63 7.86 8.39
N ILE A 65 18.31 7.99 8.35
CA ILE A 65 17.52 8.59 9.43
C ILE A 65 17.09 7.53 10.46
N LYS A 66 16.78 6.29 10.06
CA LYS A 66 16.42 5.21 11.01
C LYS A 66 17.53 4.89 12.00
N THR A 67 18.77 4.91 11.54
CA THR A 67 19.95 4.60 12.39
C THR A 67 20.08 5.53 13.60
N PRO A 68 20.08 6.88 13.47
CA PRO A 68 20.12 7.77 14.61
C PRO A 68 18.86 7.69 15.49
N ILE A 69 17.69 7.43 14.92
CA ILE A 69 16.44 7.28 15.70
C ILE A 69 16.51 6.05 16.59
N ALA A 70 16.94 4.90 16.07
CA ALA A 70 17.15 3.69 16.86
C ALA A 70 18.17 3.92 18.00
N SER A 71 19.20 4.73 17.77
CA SER A 71 20.15 5.11 18.79
C SER A 71 19.52 5.98 19.89
N ILE A 72 18.64 6.93 19.52
CA ILE A 72 17.91 7.77 20.48
C ILE A 72 16.96 6.90 21.31
N GLU A 73 16.23 5.98 20.69
CA GLU A 73 15.34 5.04 21.39
C GLU A 73 16.12 4.19 22.40
N ALA A 74 17.20 3.54 21.97
CA ALA A 74 18.03 2.70 22.83
C ALA A 74 18.64 3.47 24.03
N VAL A 75 19.16 4.68 23.80
CA VAL A 75 19.72 5.51 24.87
C VAL A 75 18.64 5.98 25.84
N SER A 76 17.50 6.43 25.34
CA SER A 76 16.40 6.90 26.20
C SER A 76 15.77 5.74 27.01
N GLU A 77 15.72 4.53 26.47
CA GLU A 77 15.29 3.33 27.17
C GLU A 77 16.25 2.97 28.32
N LEU A 78 17.55 2.93 28.02
CA LEU A 78 18.58 2.67 29.02
C LEU A 78 18.56 3.71 30.17
N MET A 79 18.36 4.98 29.84
CA MET A 79 18.26 6.05 30.85
C MET A 79 16.99 5.89 31.67
N SER A 80 15.85 5.54 31.05
CA SER A 80 14.58 5.33 31.76
C SER A 80 14.65 4.19 32.78
N VAL A 81 15.35 3.08 32.43
CA VAL A 81 15.57 1.95 33.36
C VAL A 81 16.50 2.34 34.52
N LYS A 82 17.48 3.21 34.29
CA LYS A 82 18.43 3.65 35.33
C LYS A 82 17.93 4.77 36.21
N SER A 83 17.01 5.59 35.72
CA SER A 83 16.51 6.74 36.47
C SER A 83 15.58 6.29 37.62
N LYS A 84 15.74 6.93 38.77
CA LYS A 84 14.88 6.81 39.94
C LYS A 84 13.90 7.98 40.09
N ASP A 85 14.06 9.02 39.25
CA ASP A 85 13.20 10.21 39.25
C ASP A 85 12.03 10.04 38.29
N GLU A 86 10.81 10.08 38.80
CA GLU A 86 9.58 9.95 38.00
C GLU A 86 9.43 11.08 36.96
N LYS A 87 9.91 12.27 37.25
CA LYS A 87 9.87 13.40 36.33
C LYS A 87 10.83 13.18 35.16
N GLU A 88 12.01 12.62 35.41
CA GLU A 88 12.97 12.25 34.40
C GLU A 88 12.43 11.11 33.51
N LYS A 89 11.81 10.08 34.08
CA LYS A 89 11.17 9.00 33.33
C LYS A 89 10.05 9.53 32.41
N GLN A 90 9.24 10.49 32.89
CA GLN A 90 8.21 11.10 32.06
C GLN A 90 8.82 11.85 30.86
N GLN A 91 9.93 12.57 31.04
CA GLN A 91 10.62 13.25 29.95
C GLN A 91 11.20 12.25 28.95
N LEU A 92 11.80 11.16 29.42
CA LEU A 92 12.32 10.09 28.56
C LEU A 92 11.21 9.38 27.77
N ALA A 93 10.05 9.15 28.37
CA ALA A 93 8.89 8.60 27.67
C ALA A 93 8.40 9.53 26.54
N VAL A 94 8.49 10.86 26.73
CA VAL A 94 8.18 11.82 25.65
C VAL A 94 9.18 11.70 24.52
N ILE A 95 10.49 11.55 24.81
CA ILE A 95 11.54 11.37 23.80
C ILE A 95 11.28 10.08 22.99
N GLN A 96 11.03 8.96 23.67
CA GLN A 96 10.70 7.68 23.02
C GLN A 96 9.48 7.80 22.11
N ALA A 97 8.40 8.41 22.61
CA ALA A 97 7.18 8.63 21.81
C ALA A 97 7.46 9.49 20.57
N LYS A 98 8.40 10.47 20.65
CA LYS A 98 8.79 11.29 19.50
C LYS A 98 9.67 10.53 18.51
N ALA A 99 10.59 9.70 18.97
CA ALA A 99 11.43 8.84 18.12
C ALA A 99 10.55 7.86 17.32
N THR A 100 9.65 7.15 17.99
CA THR A 100 8.65 6.27 17.33
C THR A 100 7.77 7.03 16.34
N GLN A 101 7.40 8.27 16.66
CA GLN A 101 6.63 9.11 15.72
C GLN A 101 7.42 9.44 14.45
N ILE A 102 8.72 9.73 14.57
CA ILE A 102 9.58 10.05 13.43
C ILE A 102 9.77 8.79 12.57
N ASP A 103 10.00 7.62 13.17
CA ASP A 103 10.12 6.36 12.42
C ASP A 103 8.85 6.06 11.60
N ALA A 104 7.68 6.22 12.20
CA ALA A 104 6.41 6.08 11.49
C ALA A 104 6.26 7.06 10.32
N LEU A 105 6.67 8.32 10.48
CA LEU A 105 6.64 9.32 9.40
C LEU A 105 7.57 8.95 8.24
N ILE A 106 8.77 8.46 8.54
CA ILE A 106 9.74 8.02 7.53
C ILE A 106 9.21 6.82 6.77
N ASN A 107 8.67 5.83 7.46
CA ASN A 107 8.07 4.65 6.82
C ASN A 107 6.91 5.05 5.90
N ASN A 108 6.08 5.99 6.32
CA ASN A 108 4.99 6.52 5.51
C ASN A 108 5.48 7.30 4.28
N LEU A 109 6.51 8.15 4.44
CA LEU A 109 7.13 8.89 3.34
C LEU A 109 7.76 7.93 2.31
N PHE A 110 8.46 6.90 2.78
CA PHE A 110 9.06 5.88 1.95
C PHE A 110 8.00 5.12 1.14
N SER A 111 6.95 4.64 1.81
CA SER A 111 5.83 3.94 1.16
C SER A 111 5.15 4.83 0.11
N ALA A 112 4.85 6.10 0.42
CA ALA A 112 4.25 7.04 -0.51
C ALA A 112 5.12 7.30 -1.74
N THR A 113 6.44 7.43 -1.55
CA THR A 113 7.39 7.68 -2.65
C THR A 113 7.56 6.46 -3.55
N LEU A 114 7.63 5.25 -2.97
CA LEU A 114 7.67 4.01 -3.75
C LEU A 114 6.40 3.84 -4.60
N GLU A 115 5.29 4.27 -4.10
CA GLU A 115 3.99 4.17 -4.75
C GLU A 115 3.80 5.19 -5.88
N GLU A 116 4.20 6.46 -5.70
CA GLU A 116 4.24 7.47 -6.78
C GLU A 116 5.08 6.98 -7.96
N LEU A 117 6.06 6.12 -7.69
CA LEU A 117 6.98 5.57 -8.68
C LEU A 117 6.44 4.29 -9.36
N SER A 118 5.16 3.93 -9.19
CA SER A 118 4.46 2.83 -9.86
C SER A 118 5.10 1.43 -9.72
N HIS A 119 5.91 1.18 -8.68
CA HIS A 119 6.78 0.02 -8.61
C HIS A 119 6.77 -0.71 -7.26
N LEU A 120 5.60 -0.88 -6.67
CA LEU A 120 5.42 -2.00 -5.77
C LEU A 120 5.27 -3.25 -6.65
N ASP A 121 6.39 -3.90 -6.95
CA ASP A 121 6.33 -5.18 -7.65
C ASP A 121 5.45 -6.13 -6.84
N VAL A 122 4.44 -6.66 -7.50
CA VAL A 122 3.50 -7.62 -6.94
C VAL A 122 3.72 -8.94 -7.66
N HIS A 123 4.14 -9.96 -6.92
CA HIS A 123 4.39 -11.30 -7.43
C HIS A 123 3.21 -12.21 -7.04
N ILE A 124 2.24 -12.31 -7.94
CA ILE A 124 1.04 -13.13 -7.70
C ILE A 124 1.40 -14.59 -7.87
N GLU A 125 1.15 -15.39 -6.83
CA GLU A 125 1.33 -16.84 -6.81
C GLU A 125 0.04 -17.53 -6.39
N GLU A 126 -0.11 -18.80 -6.78
CA GLU A 126 -1.19 -19.67 -6.29
C GLU A 126 -0.88 -20.13 -4.88
N MET A 127 -1.85 -20.01 -3.98
CA MET A 127 -1.66 -20.36 -2.59
C MET A 127 -2.93 -20.92 -1.96
N GLU A 128 -2.76 -21.78 -0.96
CA GLU A 128 -3.87 -22.27 -0.15
C GLU A 128 -4.40 -21.18 0.79
N SER A 129 -5.72 -21.03 0.84
CA SER A 129 -6.40 -20.07 1.72
C SER A 129 -6.16 -20.33 3.22
N THR A 130 -5.73 -21.52 3.60
CA THR A 130 -5.36 -21.85 4.99
C THR A 130 -4.27 -20.93 5.54
N LYS A 131 -3.35 -20.46 4.70
CA LYS A 131 -2.31 -19.50 5.08
C LYS A 131 -2.86 -18.13 5.50
N LEU A 132 -4.06 -17.77 5.04
CA LEU A 132 -4.71 -16.51 5.45
C LEU A 132 -4.93 -16.44 6.95
N ILE A 133 -5.29 -17.56 7.57
CA ILE A 133 -5.53 -17.62 9.03
C ILE A 133 -4.26 -17.27 9.81
N ASP A 134 -3.11 -17.78 9.38
CA ASP A 134 -1.83 -17.49 10.03
C ASP A 134 -1.42 -16.02 9.81
N MET A 135 -1.63 -15.50 8.61
CA MET A 135 -1.36 -14.11 8.27
C MET A 135 -2.24 -13.14 9.09
N ILE A 136 -3.53 -13.46 9.23
CA ILE A 136 -4.46 -12.67 10.04
C ILE A 136 -4.08 -12.72 11.52
N LYS A 137 -3.72 -13.90 12.05
CA LYS A 137 -3.22 -14.05 13.43
C LYS A 137 -1.94 -13.26 13.67
N GLN A 138 -1.06 -13.16 12.68
CA GLN A 138 0.16 -12.37 12.77
C GLN A 138 -0.15 -10.86 12.80
N ALA A 139 -1.12 -10.40 12.01
CA ALA A 139 -1.56 -9.01 12.01
C ALA A 139 -2.31 -8.63 13.29
N ASP A 140 -2.96 -9.58 13.93
CA ASP A 140 -3.69 -9.42 15.21
C ASP A 140 -2.73 -9.39 16.42
N TYR A 141 -1.86 -8.40 16.48
CA TYR A 141 -0.83 -8.27 17.53
C TYR A 141 -1.38 -8.02 18.95
N LEU A 142 -2.65 -7.68 19.12
CA LEU A 142 -3.33 -7.56 20.40
C LEU A 142 -4.14 -8.80 20.77
N HIS A 143 -4.25 -9.79 19.86
CA HIS A 143 -5.01 -11.03 20.06
C HIS A 143 -6.49 -10.78 20.46
N LYS A 144 -7.13 -9.82 19.78
CA LYS A 144 -8.51 -9.41 20.03
C LYS A 144 -9.48 -9.75 18.91
N ALA A 145 -9.01 -10.42 17.86
CA ALA A 145 -9.86 -10.83 16.76
C ALA A 145 -10.40 -12.25 16.97
N CYS A 146 -11.71 -12.40 16.80
CA CYS A 146 -12.35 -13.70 16.63
C CYS A 146 -12.30 -14.06 15.15
N ILE A 147 -11.61 -15.14 14.79
CA ILE A 147 -11.37 -15.53 13.41
C ILE A 147 -12.15 -16.80 13.13
N ASP A 148 -13.07 -16.76 12.17
CA ASP A 148 -13.82 -17.90 11.71
C ASP A 148 -12.94 -18.86 10.89
N GLU A 149 -13.36 -20.12 10.80
CA GLU A 149 -12.76 -21.08 9.90
C GLU A 149 -13.17 -20.81 8.45
N THR A 150 -12.24 -21.03 7.51
CA THR A 150 -12.53 -20.98 6.08
C THR A 150 -12.37 -22.34 5.45
N LYS A 151 -13.17 -22.63 4.43
CA LYS A 151 -12.96 -23.86 3.63
C LYS A 151 -11.66 -23.72 2.83
N PRO A 152 -10.80 -24.76 2.78
CA PRO A 152 -9.59 -24.71 1.96
C PRO A 152 -9.94 -24.50 0.47
N CYS A 153 -9.29 -23.53 -0.14
CA CYS A 153 -9.36 -23.25 -1.58
C CYS A 153 -8.02 -22.69 -2.06
N LEU A 154 -7.80 -22.67 -3.37
CA LEU A 154 -6.65 -22.03 -3.98
C LEU A 154 -7.02 -20.59 -4.36
N ILE A 155 -6.12 -19.66 -4.04
CA ILE A 155 -6.28 -18.23 -4.29
C ILE A 155 -5.04 -17.66 -4.94
N TYR A 156 -5.20 -16.59 -5.72
CA TYR A 156 -4.10 -15.81 -6.29
C TYR A 156 -3.74 -14.68 -5.34
N MET A 157 -2.52 -14.66 -4.81
CA MET A 157 -2.03 -13.56 -3.98
C MET A 157 -0.50 -13.43 -3.98
N ASP A 158 -0.04 -12.26 -3.57
CA ASP A 158 1.33 -12.03 -3.09
C ASP A 158 1.29 -12.01 -1.56
N VAL A 159 1.96 -12.98 -0.94
CA VAL A 159 1.95 -13.16 0.53
C VAL A 159 2.45 -11.94 1.25
N LEU A 160 3.57 -11.37 0.80
CA LEU A 160 4.19 -10.21 1.44
C LEU A 160 3.27 -8.98 1.37
N ARG A 161 2.65 -8.76 0.20
CA ARG A 161 1.75 -7.63 -0.01
C ARG A 161 0.43 -7.78 0.72
N LEU A 162 -0.13 -8.99 0.73
CA LEU A 162 -1.35 -9.24 1.47
C LEU A 162 -1.13 -9.15 2.99
N GLN A 163 0.04 -9.59 3.51
CA GLN A 163 0.40 -9.38 4.91
C GLN A 163 0.44 -7.88 5.24
N GLN A 164 1.04 -7.07 4.38
CA GLN A 164 1.08 -5.61 4.54
C GLN A 164 -0.34 -5.00 4.58
N VAL A 165 -1.27 -5.53 3.77
CA VAL A 165 -2.68 -5.11 3.82
C VAL A 165 -3.31 -5.45 5.17
N PHE A 166 -3.16 -6.69 5.66
CA PHE A 166 -3.69 -7.08 6.97
C PHE A 166 -3.10 -6.22 8.09
N ASP A 167 -1.79 -6.02 8.13
CA ASP A 167 -1.11 -5.21 9.15
C ASP A 167 -1.68 -3.79 9.19
N ASN A 168 -1.92 -3.18 8.03
CA ASN A 168 -2.52 -1.85 7.92
C ASN A 168 -3.97 -1.82 8.44
N LEU A 169 -4.79 -2.80 8.07
CA LEU A 169 -6.20 -2.85 8.47
C LEU A 169 -6.34 -3.08 9.97
N PHE A 170 -5.59 -4.02 10.53
CA PHE A 170 -5.59 -4.31 11.97
C PHE A 170 -5.05 -3.13 12.79
N ALA A 171 -3.95 -2.52 12.35
CA ALA A 171 -3.41 -1.34 13.00
C ALA A 171 -4.41 -0.16 12.99
N ASN A 172 -5.15 0.03 11.90
CA ASN A 172 -6.20 1.04 11.82
C ASN A 172 -7.37 0.74 12.77
N ALA A 173 -7.87 -0.50 12.78
CA ALA A 173 -8.96 -0.91 13.65
C ALA A 173 -8.58 -0.71 15.14
N TYR A 174 -7.42 -1.17 15.58
CA TYR A 174 -6.95 -0.98 16.94
C TYR A 174 -6.73 0.47 17.33
N LYS A 175 -6.28 1.26 16.38
CA LYS A 175 -5.98 2.67 16.60
C LYS A 175 -7.24 3.53 16.71
N TYR A 176 -8.21 3.30 15.81
CA TYR A 176 -9.38 4.15 15.68
C TYR A 176 -10.60 3.57 16.36
N ALA A 177 -10.98 2.34 16.09
CA ALA A 177 -12.15 1.71 16.70
C ALA A 177 -11.92 1.35 18.17
N LYS A 178 -10.72 0.87 18.52
CA LYS A 178 -10.33 0.48 19.90
C LYS A 178 -11.24 -0.60 20.49
N THR A 179 -11.84 -1.43 19.63
CA THR A 179 -12.75 -2.52 19.97
C THR A 179 -12.14 -3.88 19.67
N ASP A 180 -12.79 -4.93 20.09
CA ASP A 180 -12.53 -6.26 19.56
C ASP A 180 -12.93 -6.31 18.07
N MET A 181 -12.50 -7.34 17.37
CA MET A 181 -12.78 -7.52 15.94
C MET A 181 -13.29 -8.93 15.65
N SER A 182 -13.99 -9.09 14.55
CA SER A 182 -14.28 -10.41 13.98
C SER A 182 -13.82 -10.49 12.53
N VAL A 183 -13.35 -11.67 12.15
CA VAL A 183 -12.96 -11.98 10.77
C VAL A 183 -13.76 -13.15 10.30
N SER A 184 -14.49 -12.97 9.21
CA SER A 184 -15.30 -14.01 8.59
C SER A 184 -15.00 -14.12 7.10
N PHE A 185 -15.41 -15.23 6.49
CA PHE A 185 -15.11 -15.57 5.10
C PHE A 185 -16.40 -15.90 4.36
N ALA A 186 -16.50 -15.40 3.12
CA ALA A 186 -17.59 -15.72 2.20
C ALA A 186 -17.04 -16.00 0.81
N TYR A 187 -17.77 -16.79 0.02
CA TYR A 187 -17.44 -17.02 -1.39
C TYR A 187 -18.42 -16.22 -2.24
N GLU A 188 -17.90 -15.32 -3.04
CA GLU A 188 -18.69 -14.45 -3.93
C GLU A 188 -18.09 -14.53 -5.34
N ASP A 189 -18.84 -15.15 -6.26
CA ASP A 189 -18.42 -15.40 -7.64
C ASP A 189 -17.01 -16.03 -7.72
N ASP A 190 -16.06 -15.36 -8.35
CA ASP A 190 -14.67 -15.80 -8.51
C ASP A 190 -13.74 -15.32 -7.36
N PHE A 191 -14.30 -14.90 -6.22
CA PHE A 191 -13.54 -14.32 -5.13
C PHE A 191 -13.81 -15.01 -3.79
N LEU A 192 -12.77 -15.11 -2.97
CA LEU A 192 -12.89 -15.29 -1.54
C LEU A 192 -12.96 -13.91 -0.90
N CYS A 193 -14.09 -13.58 -0.28
CA CYS A 193 -14.28 -12.35 0.48
C CYS A 193 -13.87 -12.57 1.93
N ILE A 194 -12.93 -11.78 2.42
CA ILE A 194 -12.47 -11.73 3.81
C ILE A 194 -13.06 -10.46 4.41
N MET A 195 -13.93 -10.63 5.40
CA MET A 195 -14.62 -9.53 6.09
C MET A 195 -13.98 -9.31 7.46
N ILE A 196 -13.41 -8.11 7.64
CA ILE A 196 -12.82 -7.68 8.91
C ILE A 196 -13.76 -6.62 9.50
N GLN A 197 -14.52 -7.00 10.52
CA GLN A 197 -15.48 -6.15 11.20
C GLN A 197 -14.87 -5.59 12.49
N ASP A 198 -14.82 -4.28 12.63
CA ASP A 198 -14.65 -3.60 13.90
C ASP A 198 -16.02 -3.10 14.43
N TYR A 199 -16.12 -2.89 15.72
CA TYR A 199 -17.36 -2.47 16.38
C TYR A 199 -17.32 -1.00 16.83
N GLY A 200 -16.45 -0.20 16.18
CA GLY A 200 -16.35 1.24 16.41
C GLY A 200 -17.20 2.04 15.43
N HIS A 201 -17.73 3.16 15.90
CA HIS A 201 -18.50 4.10 15.07
C HIS A 201 -17.68 5.36 14.79
N THR A 202 -16.45 5.17 14.29
CA THR A 202 -15.48 6.25 14.07
C THR A 202 -15.54 6.86 12.67
N LEU A 203 -16.14 6.17 11.70
CA LEU A 203 -16.31 6.64 10.35
C LEU A 203 -17.74 7.10 10.10
N SER A 204 -17.90 8.17 9.32
CA SER A 204 -19.20 8.63 8.82
C SER A 204 -19.43 8.20 7.37
N LYS A 205 -20.67 8.22 6.90
CA LYS A 205 -20.97 7.95 5.49
C LYS A 205 -20.31 8.95 4.54
N ASP A 206 -20.07 10.17 5.01
CA ASP A 206 -19.42 11.22 4.23
C ASP A 206 -17.91 10.97 4.04
N ASP A 207 -17.28 10.16 4.90
CA ASP A 207 -15.89 9.77 4.80
C ASP A 207 -15.66 8.72 3.70
N LEU A 208 -16.64 7.86 3.39
CA LEU A 208 -16.50 6.71 2.49
C LEU A 208 -15.92 7.05 1.11
N PRO A 209 -16.35 8.11 0.39
CA PRO A 209 -15.82 8.43 -0.94
C PRO A 209 -14.35 8.85 -0.94
N PHE A 210 -13.81 9.17 0.24
CA PHE A 210 -12.47 9.72 0.41
C PHE A 210 -11.53 8.75 1.14
N LEU A 211 -12.05 7.68 1.72
CA LEU A 211 -11.32 6.80 2.64
C LEU A 211 -10.06 6.19 2.01
N PHE A 212 -10.11 5.90 0.72
CA PHE A 212 -8.98 5.36 -0.07
C PHE A 212 -8.17 6.43 -0.80
N LYS A 213 -8.42 7.73 -0.54
CA LYS A 213 -7.60 8.81 -1.13
C LYS A 213 -6.32 9.01 -0.33
N LYS A 214 -5.25 9.40 -1.04
CA LYS A 214 -3.96 9.75 -0.43
C LYS A 214 -4.13 10.86 0.60
N TYR A 215 -3.48 10.68 1.76
CA TYR A 215 -3.45 11.65 2.85
C TYR A 215 -4.82 11.97 3.48
N TYR A 216 -5.85 11.23 3.11
CA TYR A 216 -7.16 11.44 3.70
C TYR A 216 -7.18 10.96 5.17
N ARG A 217 -7.78 11.77 6.02
CA ARG A 217 -8.00 11.49 7.44
C ARG A 217 -9.37 11.99 7.80
N GLY A 218 -10.23 11.10 8.29
CA GLY A 218 -11.57 11.47 8.75
C GLY A 218 -11.53 12.49 9.89
N ASN A 219 -12.61 13.21 10.09
CA ASN A 219 -12.71 14.29 11.07
C ASN A 219 -12.36 13.84 12.50
N ASN A 220 -12.60 12.59 12.83
CA ASN A 220 -12.32 12.01 14.17
C ASN A 220 -10.86 11.56 14.34
N ALA A 221 -10.04 11.61 13.27
CA ALA A 221 -8.66 11.18 13.29
C ALA A 221 -7.65 12.32 13.61
N SER A 222 -8.12 13.53 13.92
CA SER A 222 -7.27 14.71 14.16
C SER A 222 -6.28 14.55 15.32
N HIS A 223 -6.63 13.75 16.32
CA HIS A 223 -5.78 13.50 17.50
C HIS A 223 -4.90 12.25 17.40
N GLU A 224 -5.11 11.39 16.42
CA GLU A 224 -4.34 10.16 16.25
C GLU A 224 -3.20 10.38 15.25
N LYS A 225 -2.02 9.80 15.51
CA LYS A 225 -0.85 9.95 14.64
C LYS A 225 -0.97 9.10 13.37
N GLY A 226 -0.62 9.62 12.20
CA GLY A 226 -0.57 8.87 10.94
C GLY A 226 -0.69 9.76 9.71
N ALA A 227 -0.07 9.34 8.59
CA ALA A 227 -0.01 10.12 7.35
C ALA A 227 -1.25 9.98 6.44
N GLY A 228 -2.22 9.12 6.77
CA GLY A 228 -3.40 8.87 5.91
C GLY A 228 -3.07 8.08 4.64
N LEU A 229 -2.05 7.22 4.67
CA LEU A 229 -1.59 6.45 3.51
C LEU A 229 -1.93 4.95 3.60
N GLY A 230 -2.15 4.40 4.79
CA GLY A 230 -2.32 2.96 4.99
C GLY A 230 -3.46 2.37 4.15
N LEU A 231 -4.66 2.94 4.21
CA LEU A 231 -5.81 2.45 3.45
C LEU A 231 -5.66 2.66 1.94
N TYR A 232 -5.05 3.77 1.51
CA TYR A 232 -4.73 3.99 0.10
C TYR A 232 -3.76 2.90 -0.42
N ILE A 233 -2.67 2.60 0.32
CA ILE A 233 -1.71 1.54 -0.02
C ILE A 233 -2.41 0.18 -0.06
N SER A 234 -3.24 -0.12 0.94
CA SER A 234 -3.99 -1.39 0.98
C SER A 234 -4.91 -1.54 -0.24
N HIS A 235 -5.65 -0.49 -0.61
CA HIS A 235 -6.51 -0.49 -1.80
C HIS A 235 -5.70 -0.70 -3.08
N TYR A 236 -4.60 0.03 -3.25
CA TYR A 236 -3.71 -0.11 -4.40
C TYR A 236 -3.11 -1.52 -4.53
N LEU A 237 -2.62 -2.11 -3.43
CA LEU A 237 -2.08 -3.47 -3.42
C LEU A 237 -3.13 -4.51 -3.80
N MET A 238 -4.36 -4.37 -3.27
CA MET A 238 -5.45 -5.28 -3.62
C MET A 238 -5.81 -5.20 -5.11
N GLU A 239 -5.87 -3.99 -5.70
CA GLU A 239 -6.08 -3.82 -7.15
C GLU A 239 -4.94 -4.45 -7.98
N LYS A 240 -3.68 -4.26 -7.57
CA LYS A 240 -2.52 -4.88 -8.23
C LYS A 240 -2.54 -6.40 -8.16
N MET A 241 -3.05 -6.98 -7.08
CA MET A 241 -3.29 -8.42 -6.93
C MET A 241 -4.55 -8.92 -7.66
N LYS A 242 -5.20 -8.06 -8.48
CA LYS A 242 -6.47 -8.36 -9.18
C LYS A 242 -7.62 -8.69 -8.22
N GLY A 243 -7.51 -8.23 -6.99
CA GLY A 243 -8.54 -8.23 -5.98
C GLY A 243 -9.20 -6.86 -5.85
N ARG A 244 -9.90 -6.63 -4.76
CA ARG A 244 -10.48 -5.33 -4.42
C ARG A 244 -10.60 -5.18 -2.91
N LEU A 245 -10.61 -3.94 -2.43
CA LEU A 245 -10.85 -3.58 -1.04
C LEU A 245 -12.06 -2.64 -0.99
N GLU A 246 -13.05 -3.01 -0.22
CA GLU A 246 -14.28 -2.25 -0.04
C GLU A 246 -14.52 -1.98 1.45
N VAL A 247 -15.34 -0.98 1.74
CA VAL A 247 -15.74 -0.62 3.10
C VAL A 247 -17.24 -0.51 3.18
N GLU A 248 -17.80 -1.09 4.22
CA GLU A 248 -19.23 -1.02 4.53
C GLU A 248 -19.43 -0.54 5.96
N LEU A 249 -20.28 0.45 6.16
CA LEU A 249 -20.74 0.87 7.48
C LEU A 249 -22.10 0.23 7.76
N ASN A 250 -22.15 -0.54 8.84
CA ASN A 250 -23.36 -1.19 9.31
C ASN A 250 -23.71 -0.73 10.73
N GLU A 251 -24.79 -1.27 11.29
CA GLU A 251 -25.24 -0.94 12.66
C GLU A 251 -24.22 -1.36 13.73
N GLN A 252 -23.32 -2.27 13.43
CA GLN A 252 -22.33 -2.78 14.39
C GLN A 252 -21.02 -1.97 14.35
N GLY A 253 -20.71 -1.28 13.25
CA GLY A 253 -19.48 -0.53 13.07
C GLY A 253 -19.00 -0.49 11.63
N CYS A 254 -17.69 -0.68 11.41
CA CYS A 254 -17.07 -0.65 10.12
C CYS A 254 -16.60 -2.05 9.69
N CYS A 255 -16.98 -2.47 8.49
CA CYS A 255 -16.56 -3.72 7.87
C CYS A 255 -15.65 -3.44 6.66
N MET A 256 -14.41 -3.90 6.73
CA MET A 256 -13.49 -3.91 5.59
C MET A 256 -13.60 -5.25 4.86
N LYS A 257 -13.93 -5.22 3.56
CA LYS A 257 -14.11 -6.40 2.71
C LYS A 257 -12.96 -6.51 1.73
N LEU A 258 -12.16 -7.56 1.86
CA LEU A 258 -11.07 -7.87 0.95
C LEU A 258 -11.51 -9.00 0.03
N TYR A 259 -11.44 -8.80 -1.26
CA TYR A 259 -11.77 -9.79 -2.27
C TYR A 259 -10.49 -10.33 -2.89
N VAL A 260 -10.18 -11.57 -2.63
CA VAL A 260 -9.01 -12.28 -3.17
C VAL A 260 -9.47 -13.23 -4.25
N LYS A 261 -8.84 -13.20 -5.42
CA LYS A 261 -9.27 -13.99 -6.58
C LYS A 261 -9.02 -15.47 -6.36
N LEU A 262 -10.05 -16.30 -6.65
CA LEU A 262 -9.94 -17.76 -6.63
C LEU A 262 -9.16 -18.25 -7.86
N VAL A 263 -8.47 -19.39 -7.69
CA VAL A 263 -7.91 -20.17 -8.80
C VAL A 263 -9.03 -21.04 -9.32
N ASN A 264 -9.42 -20.84 -10.58
CA ASN A 264 -10.47 -21.63 -11.26
C ASN A 264 -9.92 -22.93 -11.79
#